data_a81c0e38a4c3c63a9a8c39e7aea6b34f
#
_entry.id   a81c0e38a4c3c63a9a8c39e7aea6b34f
#
_cell.length_a   1.000
_cell.length_b   1.000
_cell.length_c   1.000
_cell.angle_alpha   90.00
_cell.angle_beta   90.00
_cell.angle_gamma   90.00
#
_symmetry.space_group_name_H-M   'P 1'
#
loop_
_entity.id
_entity.type
_entity.pdbx_description
1 polymer ?
#
loop_
_entity_poly.entity_id
_entity_poly.type
_entity_poly.pdbx_seq_one_letter_code
_entity_poly.pdbx_strand_id
1 'polypeptide(L)'
;IRAFVLSLGPTLPPDEYEQREADVWLHRSVKLYPGAFIAGPTIIGPETEVRPGAFLRGSILVGRHCVVGNSTELKNCILFDHVQVPHYNYVGDSILGAHAHMGAGSICSNVKSDKANVVVHGAAAFETGLRKFGAILGDRADVGCNSVLCPGAILGPDARVYPLSRVRGVVPAGHIYKAADNIVPR
;
A
#
# COMPACT_ATOMS: atom_id res chain seq x y z
N ILE A 1 -7.39 -3.16 -10.15
CA ILE A 1 -6.61 -4.21 -9.43
C ILE A 1 -7.41 -5.53 -9.43
N ARG A 2 -8.69 -5.53 -9.02
CA ARG A 2 -9.50 -6.76 -8.93
C ARG A 2 -9.43 -7.64 -10.19
N ALA A 3 -9.75 -7.08 -11.35
CA ALA A 3 -9.76 -7.82 -12.60
C ALA A 3 -8.38 -8.39 -12.95
N PHE A 4 -7.33 -7.63 -12.68
CA PHE A 4 -5.95 -8.06 -12.91
C PHE A 4 -5.57 -9.25 -12.02
N VAL A 5 -5.86 -9.19 -10.72
CA VAL A 5 -5.58 -10.29 -9.79
C VAL A 5 -6.35 -11.56 -10.18
N LEU A 6 -7.64 -11.42 -10.56
CA LEU A 6 -8.44 -12.54 -11.02
C LEU A 6 -7.94 -13.17 -12.32
N SER A 7 -7.37 -12.39 -13.22
CA SER A 7 -6.79 -12.91 -14.46
C SER A 7 -5.41 -13.56 -14.24
N LEU A 8 -4.62 -13.02 -13.31
CA LEU A 8 -3.27 -13.50 -13.04
C LEU A 8 -3.27 -14.77 -12.17
N GLY A 9 -4.11 -14.83 -11.13
CA GLY A 9 -4.11 -15.91 -10.15
C GLY A 9 -4.14 -17.32 -10.76
N PRO A 10 -5.07 -17.63 -11.69
CA PRO A 10 -5.15 -18.95 -12.31
C PRO A 10 -3.94 -19.30 -13.20
N THR A 11 -3.10 -18.34 -13.56
CA THR A 11 -1.89 -18.56 -14.38
C THR A 11 -0.62 -18.77 -13.58
N LEU A 12 -0.70 -18.64 -12.26
CA LEU A 12 0.46 -18.84 -11.38
C LEU A 12 0.89 -20.32 -11.36
N PRO A 13 2.21 -20.60 -11.31
CA PRO A 13 2.72 -21.95 -11.27
C PRO A 13 2.17 -22.73 -10.05
N PRO A 14 1.48 -23.86 -10.23
CA PRO A 14 0.86 -24.59 -9.11
C PRO A 14 1.87 -25.32 -8.20
N ASP A 15 3.10 -25.48 -8.63
CA ASP A 15 4.22 -25.96 -7.83
C ASP A 15 4.79 -24.90 -6.89
N GLU A 16 4.67 -23.61 -7.24
CA GLU A 16 5.12 -22.48 -6.42
C GLU A 16 3.99 -21.86 -5.59
N TYR A 17 2.76 -21.83 -6.11
CA TYR A 17 1.61 -21.21 -5.46
C TYR A 17 0.53 -22.23 -5.09
N GLU A 18 -0.11 -21.99 -3.96
CA GLU A 18 -1.31 -22.71 -3.55
C GLU A 18 -2.52 -21.77 -3.54
N GLN A 19 -3.66 -22.29 -4.02
CA GLN A 19 -4.94 -21.61 -3.84
C GLN A 19 -5.57 -22.11 -2.53
N ARG A 20 -5.60 -21.28 -1.50
CA ARG A 20 -6.11 -21.64 -0.17
C ARG A 20 -7.61 -21.52 -0.04
N GLU A 21 -8.17 -20.47 -0.62
CA GLU A 21 -9.60 -20.17 -0.62
C GLU A 21 -9.99 -19.65 -2.01
N ALA A 22 -11.27 -19.34 -2.22
CA ALA A 22 -11.74 -18.75 -3.45
C ALA A 22 -10.94 -17.45 -3.75
N ASP A 23 -10.23 -17.47 -4.90
CA ASP A 23 -9.44 -16.34 -5.39
C ASP A 23 -8.30 -15.88 -4.44
N VAL A 24 -7.76 -16.75 -3.59
CA VAL A 24 -6.61 -16.47 -2.73
C VAL A 24 -5.44 -17.37 -3.10
N TRP A 25 -4.40 -16.78 -3.68
CA TRP A 25 -3.18 -17.47 -4.10
C TRP A 25 -1.99 -17.01 -3.26
N LEU A 26 -1.37 -17.94 -2.56
CA LEU A 26 -0.20 -17.69 -1.72
C LEU A 26 0.98 -18.47 -2.27
N HIS A 27 2.13 -17.81 -2.43
CA HIS A 27 3.36 -18.53 -2.67
C HIS A 27 3.68 -19.44 -1.47
N ARG A 28 4.22 -20.66 -1.73
CA ARG A 28 4.44 -21.67 -0.67
C ARG A 28 5.42 -21.26 0.42
N SER A 29 6.29 -20.27 0.15
CA SER A 29 7.20 -19.69 1.14
C SER A 29 6.61 -18.56 1.98
N VAL A 30 5.33 -18.21 1.79
CA VAL A 30 4.65 -17.18 2.60
C VAL A 30 4.57 -17.64 4.05
N LYS A 31 5.02 -16.79 4.97
CA LYS A 31 4.88 -17.00 6.41
C LYS A 31 3.56 -16.40 6.89
N LEU A 32 2.52 -17.22 6.90
CA LEU A 32 1.20 -16.82 7.38
C LEU A 32 1.07 -17.15 8.88
N TYR A 33 0.99 -16.15 9.71
CA TYR A 33 0.81 -16.31 11.15
C TYR A 33 -0.66 -16.46 11.55
N PRO A 34 -0.95 -17.14 12.66
CA PRO A 34 -2.32 -17.28 13.18
C PRO A 34 -2.99 -15.93 13.45
N GLY A 35 -4.29 -15.85 13.18
CA GLY A 35 -5.10 -14.65 13.42
C GLY A 35 -5.06 -13.61 12.29
N ALA A 36 -4.40 -13.88 11.18
CA ALA A 36 -4.55 -13.09 9.97
C ALA A 36 -5.82 -13.52 9.21
N PHE A 37 -6.51 -12.55 8.62
CA PHE A 37 -7.68 -12.77 7.75
C PHE A 37 -7.35 -12.33 6.32
N ILE A 38 -7.60 -13.22 5.35
CA ILE A 38 -7.34 -12.94 3.94
C ILE A 38 -8.59 -13.29 3.11
N ALA A 39 -9.18 -12.29 2.46
CA ALA A 39 -10.25 -12.48 1.48
C ALA A 39 -9.72 -12.32 0.05
N GLY A 40 -10.35 -13.01 -0.90
CA GLY A 40 -10.05 -12.90 -2.33
C GLY A 40 -10.69 -11.67 -3.02
N PRO A 41 -10.24 -11.32 -4.22
CA PRO A 41 -9.06 -11.87 -4.87
C PRO A 41 -7.76 -11.31 -4.29
N THR A 42 -6.83 -12.17 -3.96
CA THR A 42 -5.54 -11.79 -3.35
C THR A 42 -4.42 -12.70 -3.84
N ILE A 43 -3.29 -12.11 -4.21
CA ILE A 43 -2.05 -12.82 -4.50
C ILE A 43 -0.97 -12.32 -3.55
N ILE A 44 -0.23 -13.25 -2.92
CA ILE A 44 0.90 -12.93 -2.06
C ILE A 44 2.14 -13.66 -2.55
N GLY A 45 3.17 -12.90 -2.88
CA GLY A 45 4.44 -13.36 -3.43
C GLY A 45 5.38 -13.98 -2.41
N PRO A 46 6.52 -14.53 -2.90
CA PRO A 46 7.45 -15.32 -2.09
C PRO A 46 8.05 -14.58 -0.91
N GLU A 47 8.38 -15.33 0.14
CA GLU A 47 9.08 -14.86 1.36
C GLU A 47 8.39 -13.71 2.09
N THR A 48 7.10 -13.46 1.78
CA THR A 48 6.31 -12.42 2.44
C THR A 48 5.76 -12.92 3.78
N GLU A 49 5.79 -12.05 4.78
CA GLU A 49 5.24 -12.31 6.11
C GLU A 49 3.87 -11.63 6.26
N VAL A 50 2.85 -12.42 6.63
CA VAL A 50 1.52 -11.91 7.03
C VAL A 50 1.34 -12.19 8.51
N ARG A 51 1.44 -11.15 9.32
CA ARG A 51 1.51 -11.23 10.78
C ARG A 51 0.13 -11.27 11.44
N PRO A 52 0.05 -11.60 12.75
CA PRO A 52 -1.22 -11.70 13.47
C PRO A 52 -2.06 -10.42 13.37
N GLY A 53 -3.37 -10.57 13.21
CA GLY A 53 -4.31 -9.45 13.11
C GLY A 53 -4.29 -8.69 11.77
N ALA A 54 -3.48 -9.10 10.80
CA ALA A 54 -3.56 -8.53 9.45
C ALA A 54 -4.95 -8.81 8.85
N PHE A 55 -5.55 -7.78 8.22
CA PHE A 55 -6.88 -7.84 7.63
C PHE A 55 -6.83 -7.48 6.14
N LEU A 56 -6.76 -8.50 5.28
CA LEU A 56 -6.68 -8.36 3.82
C LEU A 56 -8.07 -8.55 3.21
N ARG A 57 -8.65 -7.47 2.70
CA ARG A 57 -10.05 -7.40 2.23
C ARG A 57 -10.24 -7.70 0.74
N GLY A 58 -9.20 -8.15 0.07
CA GLY A 58 -9.25 -8.50 -1.34
C GLY A 58 -8.93 -7.36 -2.30
N SER A 59 -8.82 -7.74 -3.58
CA SER A 59 -8.27 -6.91 -4.66
C SER A 59 -6.82 -6.49 -4.36
N ILE A 60 -5.99 -7.45 -3.92
CA ILE A 60 -4.66 -7.21 -3.37
C ILE A 60 -3.62 -8.00 -4.15
N LEU A 61 -2.54 -7.33 -4.51
CA LEU A 61 -1.33 -7.95 -5.01
C LEU A 61 -0.16 -7.54 -4.12
N VAL A 62 0.51 -8.52 -3.52
CA VAL A 62 1.71 -8.31 -2.69
C VAL A 62 2.88 -9.01 -3.34
N GLY A 63 3.97 -8.30 -3.54
CA GLY A 63 5.23 -8.80 -4.07
C GLY A 63 5.97 -9.72 -3.12
N ARG A 64 7.26 -9.94 -3.38
CA ARG A 64 8.12 -10.79 -2.56
C ARG A 64 8.73 -10.04 -1.39
N HIS A 65 9.12 -10.79 -0.33
CA HIS A 65 9.82 -10.25 0.84
C HIS A 65 9.13 -9.08 1.53
N CYS A 66 7.80 -8.99 1.41
CA CYS A 66 7.02 -7.95 2.06
C CYS A 66 6.70 -8.31 3.51
N VAL A 67 6.37 -7.29 4.29
CA VAL A 67 5.83 -7.46 5.64
C VAL A 67 4.48 -6.78 5.72
N VAL A 68 3.42 -7.59 5.90
CA VAL A 68 2.08 -7.12 6.24
C VAL A 68 1.89 -7.40 7.72
N GLY A 69 1.98 -6.36 8.52
CA GLY A 69 2.18 -6.53 9.93
C GLY A 69 0.93 -6.60 10.77
N ASN A 70 1.17 -6.56 12.07
CA ASN A 70 0.15 -6.61 13.10
C ASN A 70 -0.92 -5.54 12.87
N SER A 71 -2.17 -5.99 12.80
CA SER A 71 -3.36 -5.12 12.66
C SER A 71 -3.28 -4.13 11.49
N THR A 72 -2.61 -4.52 10.42
CA THR A 72 -2.57 -3.76 9.17
C THR A 72 -3.74 -4.18 8.29
N GLU A 73 -4.50 -3.19 7.81
CA GLU A 73 -5.58 -3.42 6.87
C GLU A 73 -5.15 -3.07 5.45
N LEU A 74 -5.32 -4.03 4.54
CA LEU A 74 -5.11 -3.85 3.10
C LEU A 74 -6.43 -3.99 2.34
N LYS A 75 -6.66 -3.12 1.35
CA LYS A 75 -7.84 -3.18 0.50
C LYS A 75 -7.55 -2.52 -0.86
N ASN A 76 -7.77 -3.26 -1.94
CA ASN A 76 -7.62 -2.76 -3.32
C ASN A 76 -6.28 -2.04 -3.51
N CYS A 77 -5.17 -2.75 -3.27
CA CYS A 77 -3.84 -2.16 -3.30
C CYS A 77 -2.80 -3.09 -3.95
N ILE A 78 -1.70 -2.49 -4.37
CA ILE A 78 -0.52 -3.20 -4.86
C ILE A 78 0.66 -2.81 -3.96
N LEU A 79 1.31 -3.79 -3.40
CA LEU A 79 2.58 -3.67 -2.71
C LEU A 79 3.64 -4.34 -3.58
N PHE A 80 4.60 -3.57 -4.07
CA PHE A 80 5.75 -4.12 -4.80
C PHE A 80 6.71 -4.85 -3.86
N ASP A 81 7.83 -5.32 -4.37
CA ASP A 81 8.77 -6.15 -3.60
C ASP A 81 9.37 -5.38 -2.41
N HIS A 82 9.61 -6.09 -1.31
CA HIS A 82 10.24 -5.57 -0.09
C HIS A 82 9.47 -4.43 0.62
N VAL A 83 8.19 -4.25 0.31
CA VAL A 83 7.36 -3.25 1.00
C VAL A 83 7.10 -3.67 2.44
N GLN A 84 7.17 -2.70 3.35
CA GLN A 84 6.89 -2.93 4.76
C GLN A 84 5.74 -2.04 5.26
N VAL A 85 4.67 -2.69 5.68
CA VAL A 85 3.52 -2.08 6.37
C VAL A 85 3.29 -2.82 7.68
N PRO A 86 4.23 -2.67 8.65
CA PRO A 86 4.41 -3.64 9.72
C PRO A 86 3.49 -3.49 10.93
N HIS A 87 2.85 -2.32 11.12
CA HIS A 87 2.16 -2.03 12.38
C HIS A 87 0.99 -1.06 12.20
N TYR A 88 -0.26 -1.54 12.41
CA TYR A 88 -1.47 -0.70 12.47
C TYR A 88 -1.63 0.25 11.29
N ASN A 89 -1.24 -0.20 10.09
CA ASN A 89 -1.36 0.61 8.89
C ASN A 89 -2.72 0.40 8.22
N TYR A 90 -3.19 1.44 7.50
CA TYR A 90 -4.28 1.28 6.55
C TYR A 90 -3.78 1.63 5.14
N VAL A 91 -3.91 0.67 4.22
CA VAL A 91 -3.53 0.85 2.81
C VAL A 91 -4.75 0.53 1.94
N GLY A 92 -5.46 1.56 1.56
CA GLY A 92 -6.65 1.45 0.71
C GLY A 92 -6.51 2.17 -0.62
N ASP A 93 -6.88 1.50 -1.72
CA ASP A 93 -6.88 2.07 -3.08
C ASP A 93 -5.55 2.73 -3.45
N SER A 94 -4.43 2.06 -3.12
CA SER A 94 -3.07 2.62 -3.11
C SER A 94 -2.07 1.71 -3.81
N ILE A 95 -0.94 2.29 -4.22
CA ILE A 95 0.19 1.56 -4.80
C ILE A 95 1.45 1.94 -4.02
N LEU A 96 2.19 0.94 -3.52
CA LEU A 96 3.44 1.12 -2.81
C LEU A 96 4.59 0.53 -3.63
N GLY A 97 5.53 1.37 -4.05
CA GLY A 97 6.71 0.99 -4.82
C GLY A 97 7.68 0.12 -4.02
N ALA A 98 8.64 -0.47 -4.70
CA ALA A 98 9.60 -1.39 -4.10
C ALA A 98 10.36 -0.76 -2.92
N HIS A 99 10.53 -1.52 -1.84
CA HIS A 99 11.17 -1.06 -0.60
C HIS A 99 10.47 0.14 0.09
N ALA A 100 9.24 0.47 -0.27
CA ALA A 100 8.51 1.50 0.46
C ALA A 100 8.19 1.02 1.88
N HIS A 101 8.23 1.94 2.84
CA HIS A 101 7.98 1.66 4.24
C HIS A 101 6.94 2.63 4.81
N MET A 102 6.02 2.10 5.59
CA MET A 102 5.05 2.88 6.36
C MET A 102 5.27 2.65 7.85
N GLY A 103 5.68 3.68 8.57
CA GLY A 103 5.81 3.66 10.02
C GLY A 103 4.50 3.35 10.73
N ALA A 104 4.59 2.92 11.98
CA ALA A 104 3.44 2.48 12.77
C ALA A 104 2.31 3.52 12.78
N GLY A 105 1.07 3.06 12.57
CA GLY A 105 -0.12 3.92 12.59
C GLY A 105 -0.27 4.85 11.39
N SER A 106 0.62 4.81 10.40
CA SER A 106 0.46 5.64 9.20
C SER A 106 -0.63 5.10 8.27
N ILE A 107 -1.30 6.01 7.55
CA ILE A 107 -2.56 5.74 6.85
C ILE A 107 -2.51 6.31 5.43
N CYS A 108 -2.88 5.49 4.43
CA CYS A 108 -3.27 5.95 3.10
C CYS A 108 -4.78 6.22 3.08
N SER A 109 -5.19 7.45 3.45
CA SER A 109 -6.60 7.84 3.37
C SER A 109 -7.06 7.86 1.91
N ASN A 110 -8.22 7.27 1.63
CA ASN A 110 -8.68 7.06 0.25
C ASN A 110 -10.00 7.74 -0.11
N VAL A 111 -10.63 8.44 0.83
CA VAL A 111 -11.91 9.14 0.63
C VAL A 111 -11.80 10.56 1.14
N LYS A 112 -12.19 11.53 0.33
CA LYS A 112 -12.32 12.94 0.75
C LYS A 112 -13.54 13.10 1.67
N SER A 113 -13.48 14.05 2.60
CA SER A 113 -14.59 14.34 3.53
C SER A 113 -15.85 14.82 2.82
N ASP A 114 -15.70 15.57 1.71
CA ASP A 114 -16.79 16.02 0.86
C ASP A 114 -17.34 14.94 -0.09
N LYS A 115 -16.72 13.74 -0.09
CA LYS A 115 -17.06 12.60 -0.94
C LYS A 115 -16.99 12.87 -2.45
N ALA A 116 -16.39 14.00 -2.87
CA ALA A 116 -16.12 14.28 -4.27
C ALA A 116 -15.02 13.35 -4.83
N ASN A 117 -14.90 13.32 -6.16
CA ASN A 117 -13.82 12.59 -6.81
C ASN A 117 -12.46 13.14 -6.38
N VAL A 118 -11.50 12.23 -6.28
CA VAL A 118 -10.14 12.59 -5.92
C VAL A 118 -9.43 13.21 -7.12
N VAL A 119 -8.78 14.34 -6.88
CA VAL A 119 -7.88 15.00 -7.84
C VAL A 119 -6.46 14.87 -7.32
N VAL A 120 -5.55 14.40 -8.16
CA VAL A 120 -4.12 14.41 -7.87
C VAL A 120 -3.55 15.77 -8.24
N HIS A 121 -2.95 16.45 -7.26
CA HIS A 121 -2.36 17.78 -7.44
C HIS A 121 -0.84 17.66 -7.53
N GLY A 122 -0.29 17.80 -8.74
CA GLY A 122 1.13 17.84 -9.04
C GLY A 122 1.49 19.10 -9.84
N ALA A 123 2.37 18.98 -10.81
CA ALA A 123 2.67 20.06 -11.76
C ALA A 123 1.42 20.48 -12.57
N ALA A 124 0.50 19.55 -12.76
CA ALA A 124 -0.85 19.76 -13.25
C ALA A 124 -1.84 19.00 -12.37
N ALA A 125 -3.10 19.44 -12.38
CA ALA A 125 -4.17 18.68 -11.75
C ALA A 125 -4.59 17.51 -12.64
N PHE A 126 -4.73 16.32 -12.05
CA PHE A 126 -5.20 15.12 -12.73
C PHE A 126 -6.51 14.64 -12.08
N GLU A 127 -7.58 14.70 -12.85
CA GLU A 127 -8.89 14.19 -12.45
C GLU A 127 -8.91 12.67 -12.52
N THR A 128 -8.99 11.97 -11.39
CA THR A 128 -8.99 10.51 -11.37
C THR A 128 -10.33 9.90 -11.80
N GLY A 129 -11.41 10.65 -11.75
CA GLY A 129 -12.77 10.13 -11.93
C GLY A 129 -13.24 9.21 -10.80
N LEU A 130 -12.44 9.02 -9.75
CA LEU A 130 -12.67 8.04 -8.69
C LEU A 130 -12.98 8.73 -7.36
N ARG A 131 -14.04 8.27 -6.68
CA ARG A 131 -14.34 8.68 -5.29
C ARG A 131 -13.38 8.10 -4.26
N LYS A 132 -12.73 6.98 -4.60
CA LYS A 132 -11.76 6.31 -3.75
C LYS A 132 -10.44 6.20 -4.48
N PHE A 133 -9.45 6.88 -3.98
CA PHE A 133 -8.07 6.85 -4.46
C PHE A 133 -7.17 7.23 -3.29
N GLY A 134 -6.31 6.33 -2.89
CA GLY A 134 -5.44 6.51 -1.72
C GLY A 134 -4.18 7.29 -2.06
N ALA A 135 -3.03 6.65 -1.94
CA ALA A 135 -1.73 7.25 -2.23
C ALA A 135 -0.91 6.37 -3.20
N ILE A 136 0.03 7.01 -3.87
CA ILE A 136 1.07 6.32 -4.63
C ILE A 136 2.42 6.65 -3.99
N LEU A 137 3.12 5.63 -3.52
CA LEU A 137 4.48 5.74 -2.99
C LEU A 137 5.46 5.21 -4.03
N GLY A 138 6.44 6.03 -4.40
CA GLY A 138 7.56 5.59 -5.22
C GLY A 138 8.50 4.67 -4.46
N ASP A 139 9.43 4.07 -5.17
CA ASP A 139 10.41 3.15 -4.60
C ASP A 139 11.19 3.79 -3.46
N ARG A 140 11.41 3.05 -2.37
CA ARG A 140 12.15 3.48 -1.17
C ARG A 140 11.56 4.71 -0.47
N ALA A 141 10.30 5.06 -0.75
CA ALA A 141 9.61 6.10 0.02
C ALA A 141 9.40 5.63 1.47
N ASP A 142 9.58 6.55 2.42
CA ASP A 142 9.54 6.24 3.85
C ASP A 142 8.58 7.19 4.58
N VAL A 143 7.55 6.64 5.20
CA VAL A 143 6.49 7.41 5.88
C VAL A 143 6.64 7.26 7.39
N GLY A 144 6.88 8.37 8.07
CA GLY A 144 6.99 8.41 9.53
C GLY A 144 5.69 8.01 10.24
N CYS A 145 5.85 7.53 11.48
CA CYS A 145 4.75 7.01 12.29
C CYS A 145 3.58 8.02 12.43
N ASN A 146 2.36 7.50 12.51
CA ASN A 146 1.11 8.26 12.70
C ASN A 146 0.90 9.38 11.67
N SER A 147 1.47 9.24 10.48
CA SER A 147 1.23 10.17 9.39
C SER A 147 0.03 9.76 8.54
N VAL A 148 -0.66 10.76 7.99
CA VAL A 148 -1.79 10.55 7.08
C VAL A 148 -1.43 11.06 5.70
N LEU A 149 -1.41 10.15 4.73
CA LEU A 149 -1.37 10.51 3.32
C LEU A 149 -2.81 10.76 2.86
N CYS A 150 -3.12 12.02 2.53
CA CYS A 150 -4.45 12.40 2.06
C CYS A 150 -4.77 11.78 0.70
N PRO A 151 -6.06 11.61 0.34
CA PRO A 151 -6.45 11.07 -0.95
C PRO A 151 -5.77 11.79 -2.11
N GLY A 152 -5.12 11.04 -3.00
CA GLY A 152 -4.36 11.56 -4.10
C GLY A 152 -2.93 12.01 -3.78
N ALA A 153 -2.42 11.73 -2.57
CA ALA A 153 -1.02 12.01 -2.25
C ALA A 153 -0.07 11.13 -3.06
N ILE A 154 1.00 11.73 -3.56
CA ILE A 154 2.07 11.02 -4.27
C ILE A 154 3.41 11.33 -3.61
N LEU A 155 4.15 10.30 -3.26
CA LEU A 155 5.53 10.38 -2.81
C LEU A 155 6.44 9.88 -3.93
N GLY A 156 7.33 10.73 -4.42
CA GLY A 156 8.35 10.32 -5.39
C GLY A 156 9.34 9.30 -4.77
N PRO A 157 10.12 8.61 -5.61
CA PRO A 157 11.16 7.71 -5.12
C PRO A 157 12.08 8.36 -4.09
N ASP A 158 12.49 7.62 -3.07
CA ASP A 158 13.34 8.10 -1.97
C ASP A 158 12.76 9.29 -1.16
N ALA A 159 11.50 9.65 -1.34
CA ALA A 159 10.87 10.68 -0.53
C ALA A 159 10.69 10.21 0.92
N ARG A 160 10.82 11.13 1.86
CA ARG A 160 10.62 10.86 3.28
C ARG A 160 9.56 11.78 3.88
N VAL A 161 8.77 11.25 4.78
CA VAL A 161 7.75 11.99 5.52
C VAL A 161 8.05 11.90 7.01
N TYR A 162 8.16 13.06 7.68
CA TYR A 162 8.35 13.08 9.12
C TYR A 162 7.12 12.54 9.87
N PRO A 163 7.32 11.97 11.05
CA PRO A 163 6.20 11.49 11.88
C PRO A 163 5.14 12.57 12.13
N LEU A 164 3.90 12.16 12.38
CA LEU A 164 2.76 13.04 12.69
C LEU A 164 2.40 14.01 11.55
N SER A 165 2.77 13.69 10.34
CA SER A 165 2.53 14.56 9.18
C SER A 165 1.19 14.31 8.51
N ARG A 166 0.57 15.39 8.01
CA ARG A 166 -0.55 15.32 7.07
C ARG A 166 -0.06 15.71 5.68
N VAL A 167 0.15 14.72 4.82
CA VAL A 167 0.67 14.94 3.46
C VAL A 167 -0.47 15.14 2.49
N ARG A 168 -0.42 16.19 1.67
CA ARG A 168 -1.36 16.47 0.59
C ARG A 168 -0.58 16.86 -0.67
N GLY A 169 -1.00 16.32 -1.82
CA GLY A 169 -0.33 16.59 -3.10
C GLY A 169 0.94 15.75 -3.27
N VAL A 170 1.93 16.30 -3.91
CA VAL A 170 3.13 15.58 -4.33
C VAL A 170 4.33 15.97 -3.47
N VAL A 171 5.03 14.97 -2.93
CA VAL A 171 6.37 15.12 -2.37
C VAL A 171 7.37 14.68 -3.44
N PRO A 172 8.25 15.55 -3.94
CA PRO A 172 9.19 15.19 -5.01
C PRO A 172 10.15 14.08 -4.61
N ALA A 173 10.72 13.39 -5.63
CA ALA A 173 11.73 12.37 -5.40
C ALA A 173 12.93 12.92 -4.62
N GLY A 174 13.46 12.15 -3.67
CA GLY A 174 14.61 12.54 -2.87
C GLY A 174 14.37 13.75 -1.95
N HIS A 175 13.11 14.05 -1.61
CA HIS A 175 12.79 15.16 -0.69
C HIS A 175 12.26 14.66 0.66
N ILE A 176 12.38 15.52 1.65
CA ILE A 176 11.84 15.30 2.99
C ILE A 176 10.67 16.24 3.21
N TYR A 177 9.50 15.69 3.48
CA TYR A 177 8.32 16.41 3.94
C TYR A 177 8.38 16.57 5.46
N LYS A 178 8.63 17.77 5.92
CA LYS A 178 8.64 18.13 7.36
C LYS A 178 7.32 18.75 7.80
N ALA A 179 6.72 19.55 6.92
CA ALA A 179 5.41 20.18 7.06
C ALA A 179 4.90 20.59 5.67
N ALA A 180 3.65 21.06 5.56
CA ALA A 180 3.01 21.40 4.28
C ALA A 180 3.77 22.46 3.47
N ASP A 181 4.45 23.39 4.15
CA ASP A 181 5.23 24.49 3.61
C ASP A 181 6.74 24.29 3.76
N ASN A 182 7.16 23.10 4.20
CA ASN A 182 8.55 22.79 4.47
C ASN A 182 8.94 21.42 3.86
N ILE A 183 9.13 21.42 2.55
CA ILE A 183 9.61 20.26 1.77
C ILE A 183 11.01 20.62 1.27
N VAL A 184 12.00 19.84 1.68
CA VAL A 184 13.42 20.13 1.40
C VAL A 184 14.10 18.93 0.71
N PRO A 185 15.14 19.16 -0.11
CA PRO A 185 15.98 18.09 -0.61
C PRO A 185 16.60 17.28 0.54
N ARG A 186 16.84 15.99 0.29
CA ARG A 186 17.50 15.08 1.21
C ARG A 186 19.02 15.18 1.11
#